data_68ce969997171132358b2b3c59552887
#
_entry.id   68ce969997171132358b2b3c59552887
#
_cell.length_a   1.000
_cell.length_b   1.000
_cell.length_c   1.000
_cell.angle_alpha   90.00
_cell.angle_beta   90.00
_cell.angle_gamma   90.00
#
_symmetry.space_group_name_H-M   'P 1'
#
loop_
_entity.id
_entity.type
_entity.pdbx_description
1 polymer ?
#
loop_
_entity_poly.entity_id
_entity_poly.type
_entity_poly.pdbx_seq_one_letter_code
_entity_poly.pdbx_strand_id
1 'polypeptide(L)'
;MKRIFNIVLIFAVAAMTLASCDSNNRNQDYMQPKLAMQPDGIVRLSKIKVNPEYLDEYMKFAAEVGTVSLQTEPGVLTMYAVADKDDPCSITILETYADQEAYRRHIASEHFQKYKQGTIHMVDSLVLDDVTPLNPKNKIVNFIESE
;
A
#
# COMPACT_ATOMS: atom_id res chain seq x y z
N MET A 1 69.62 -45.86 -8.10
CA MET A 1 69.09 -44.50 -7.91
C MET A 1 67.81 -44.33 -8.78
N LYS A 2 66.65 -44.53 -8.26
CA LYS A 2 65.33 -44.33 -8.97
C LYS A 2 64.54 -43.31 -8.19
N ARG A 3 64.32 -42.14 -8.77
CA ARG A 3 63.49 -41.07 -8.24
C ARG A 3 62.04 -41.39 -8.59
N ILE A 4 61.19 -41.55 -7.59
CA ILE A 4 59.76 -41.72 -7.74
C ILE A 4 59.15 -40.32 -7.68
N PHE A 5 58.52 -39.89 -8.78
CA PHE A 5 57.75 -38.67 -8.85
C PHE A 5 56.32 -38.95 -8.30
N ASN A 6 55.98 -38.35 -7.17
CA ASN A 6 54.64 -38.37 -6.66
C ASN A 6 53.86 -37.23 -7.34
N ILE A 7 52.86 -37.59 -8.17
CA ILE A 7 51.89 -36.69 -8.73
C ILE A 7 50.73 -36.62 -7.72
N VAL A 8 50.61 -35.47 -7.07
CA VAL A 8 49.44 -35.15 -6.22
C VAL A 8 48.36 -34.61 -7.13
N LEU A 9 47.31 -35.39 -7.33
CA LEU A 9 46.12 -34.99 -8.08
C LEU A 9 45.19 -34.18 -7.17
N ILE A 10 45.14 -32.86 -7.34
CA ILE A 10 44.24 -31.97 -6.63
C ILE A 10 42.89 -32.02 -7.34
N PHE A 11 41.89 -32.67 -6.72
CA PHE A 11 40.48 -32.55 -7.14
C PHE A 11 39.93 -31.20 -6.67
N ALA A 12 39.78 -30.28 -7.59
CA ALA A 12 39.01 -29.07 -7.36
C ALA A 12 37.49 -29.42 -7.42
N VAL A 13 36.87 -29.51 -6.26
CA VAL A 13 35.40 -29.60 -6.17
C VAL A 13 34.84 -28.20 -6.42
N ALA A 14 34.33 -27.97 -7.62
CA ALA A 14 33.54 -26.79 -7.92
C ALA A 14 32.17 -26.92 -7.28
N ALA A 15 31.98 -26.24 -6.16
CA ALA A 15 30.66 -26.07 -5.56
C ALA A 15 29.84 -25.15 -6.46
N MET A 16 28.96 -25.72 -7.29
CA MET A 16 27.90 -24.97 -7.95
C MET A 16 26.86 -24.56 -6.91
N THR A 17 26.93 -23.35 -6.43
CA THR A 17 25.83 -22.72 -5.71
C THR A 17 24.71 -22.48 -6.71
N LEU A 18 23.67 -23.32 -6.66
CA LEU A 18 22.39 -23.05 -7.31
C LEU A 18 21.79 -21.83 -6.61
N ALA A 19 21.93 -20.67 -7.24
CA ALA A 19 21.14 -19.52 -6.90
C ALA A 19 19.69 -19.87 -7.25
N SER A 20 18.92 -20.28 -6.23
CA SER A 20 17.48 -20.39 -6.32
C SER A 20 16.96 -18.97 -6.52
N CYS A 21 16.66 -18.60 -7.76
CA CYS A 21 15.88 -17.42 -8.05
C CYS A 21 14.46 -17.71 -7.58
N ASP A 22 14.14 -17.18 -6.42
CA ASP A 22 12.78 -17.17 -5.91
C ASP A 22 11.94 -16.23 -6.78
N SER A 23 11.25 -16.83 -7.76
CA SER A 23 10.47 -16.11 -8.78
C SER A 23 9.11 -15.60 -8.26
N ASN A 24 8.87 -15.70 -6.93
CA ASN A 24 7.59 -15.34 -6.33
C ASN A 24 7.55 -13.90 -5.78
N ASN A 25 8.59 -13.09 -5.98
CA ASN A 25 8.69 -11.76 -5.36
C ASN A 25 8.55 -10.61 -6.36
N ARG A 26 8.06 -10.85 -7.58
CA ARG A 26 8.01 -9.78 -8.60
C ARG A 26 6.87 -8.79 -8.44
N ASN A 27 5.86 -9.09 -7.62
CA ASN A 27 4.69 -8.21 -7.45
C ASN A 27 4.72 -7.37 -6.15
N GLN A 28 5.74 -7.51 -5.29
CA GLN A 28 5.91 -6.69 -4.08
C GLN A 28 6.83 -5.48 -4.27
N ASP A 29 7.51 -5.35 -5.40
CA ASP A 29 8.54 -4.33 -5.63
C ASP A 29 7.98 -2.91 -5.87
N TYR A 30 6.66 -2.74 -5.98
CA TYR A 30 6.06 -1.44 -6.29
C TYR A 30 5.60 -0.65 -5.06
N MET A 31 5.56 -1.26 -3.88
CA MET A 31 5.14 -0.57 -2.67
C MET A 31 6.34 -0.30 -1.76
N GLN A 32 6.43 0.93 -1.27
CA GLN A 32 7.42 1.27 -0.24
C GLN A 32 7.20 0.40 1.00
N PRO A 33 8.29 -0.06 1.68
CA PRO A 33 8.17 -0.78 2.94
C PRO A 33 7.32 0.03 3.93
N LYS A 34 6.30 -0.60 4.51
CA LYS A 34 5.37 0.08 5.41
C LYS A 34 5.93 0.22 6.81
N LEU A 35 5.66 1.37 7.42
CA LEU A 35 5.99 1.62 8.83
C LEU A 35 5.10 0.75 9.73
N ALA A 36 5.59 0.45 10.93
CA ALA A 36 4.76 -0.14 11.96
C ALA A 36 3.79 0.90 12.54
N MET A 37 2.54 0.49 12.79
CA MET A 37 1.59 1.36 13.48
C MET A 37 2.08 1.67 14.89
N GLN A 38 2.09 2.94 15.24
CA GLN A 38 2.47 3.46 16.55
C GLN A 38 1.24 3.56 17.47
N PRO A 39 1.42 3.82 18.77
CA PRO A 39 0.30 4.01 19.72
C PRO A 39 -0.65 5.15 19.36
N ASP A 40 -0.17 6.18 18.66
CA ASP A 40 -0.92 7.33 18.15
C ASP A 40 -1.36 7.16 16.68
N GLY A 41 -1.27 5.94 16.15
CA GLY A 41 -1.73 5.60 14.82
C GLY A 41 -3.23 5.85 14.64
N ILE A 42 -3.61 6.20 13.43
CA ILE A 42 -5.00 6.52 13.10
C ILE A 42 -5.63 5.33 12.39
N VAL A 43 -6.85 4.98 12.82
CA VAL A 43 -7.77 4.11 12.06
C VAL A 43 -9.04 4.91 11.83
N ARG A 44 -9.42 5.09 10.57
CA ARG A 44 -10.51 5.98 10.18
C ARG A 44 -11.42 5.33 9.16
N LEU A 45 -12.72 5.62 9.28
CA LEU A 45 -13.71 5.40 8.26
C LEU A 45 -14.11 6.75 7.66
N SER A 46 -13.73 6.97 6.41
CA SER A 46 -14.18 8.13 5.64
C SER A 46 -15.44 7.75 4.87
N LYS A 47 -16.58 8.35 5.23
CA LYS A 47 -17.88 8.13 4.59
C LYS A 47 -18.18 9.30 3.66
N ILE A 48 -18.33 9.01 2.39
CA ILE A 48 -18.43 10.02 1.34
C ILE A 48 -19.70 9.79 0.56
N LYS A 49 -20.48 10.85 0.37
CA LYS A 49 -21.60 10.87 -0.57
C LYS A 49 -21.20 11.67 -1.79
N VAL A 50 -21.13 11.02 -2.93
CA VAL A 50 -20.77 11.62 -4.22
C VAL A 50 -22.04 12.01 -4.96
N ASN A 51 -22.05 13.18 -5.59
CA ASN A 51 -23.12 13.57 -6.50
C ASN A 51 -23.12 12.63 -7.72
N PRO A 52 -24.27 12.00 -8.07
CA PRO A 52 -24.34 11.03 -9.16
C PRO A 52 -23.80 11.50 -10.50
N GLU A 53 -23.88 12.80 -10.78
CA GLU A 53 -23.37 13.38 -12.05
C GLU A 53 -21.85 13.25 -12.19
N TYR A 54 -21.12 13.15 -11.08
CA TYR A 54 -19.67 13.11 -11.05
C TYR A 54 -19.08 11.75 -10.65
N LEU A 55 -19.90 10.70 -10.46
CA LEU A 55 -19.45 9.43 -9.91
C LEU A 55 -18.25 8.84 -10.69
N ASP A 56 -18.34 8.78 -12.01
CA ASP A 56 -17.27 8.21 -12.85
C ASP A 56 -15.96 9.01 -12.79
N GLU A 57 -16.06 10.34 -12.67
CA GLU A 57 -14.90 11.22 -12.55
C GLU A 57 -14.30 11.11 -11.14
N TYR A 58 -15.14 11.12 -10.11
CA TYR A 58 -14.72 10.93 -8.73
C TYR A 58 -13.95 9.61 -8.54
N MET A 59 -14.45 8.52 -9.12
CA MET A 59 -13.81 7.20 -9.02
C MET A 59 -12.39 7.18 -9.58
N LYS A 60 -12.11 7.95 -10.63
CA LYS A 60 -10.75 8.07 -11.20
C LYS A 60 -9.81 8.78 -10.23
N PHE A 61 -10.24 9.89 -9.64
CA PHE A 61 -9.46 10.60 -8.62
C PHE A 61 -9.21 9.74 -7.38
N ALA A 62 -10.24 9.03 -6.91
CA ALA A 62 -10.15 8.17 -5.74
C ALA A 62 -9.18 6.98 -5.98
N ALA A 63 -9.24 6.35 -7.15
CA ALA A 63 -8.32 5.29 -7.53
C ALA A 63 -6.87 5.78 -7.62
N GLU A 64 -6.64 6.95 -8.24
CA GLU A 64 -5.31 7.54 -8.37
C GLU A 64 -4.71 7.85 -6.99
N VAL A 65 -5.44 8.59 -6.13
CA VAL A 65 -4.92 8.96 -4.80
C VAL A 65 -4.65 7.74 -3.94
N GLY A 66 -5.54 6.75 -3.94
CA GLY A 66 -5.35 5.53 -3.17
C GLY A 66 -4.12 4.73 -3.61
N THR A 67 -3.95 4.56 -4.92
CA THR A 67 -2.80 3.86 -5.51
C THR A 67 -1.49 4.57 -5.19
N VAL A 68 -1.40 5.88 -5.47
CA VAL A 68 -0.16 6.65 -5.23
C VAL A 68 0.20 6.67 -3.76
N SER A 69 -0.78 6.88 -2.86
CA SER A 69 -0.54 6.89 -1.42
C SER A 69 0.00 5.55 -0.91
N LEU A 70 -0.59 4.45 -1.35
CA LEU A 70 -0.11 3.12 -0.96
C LEU A 70 1.28 2.81 -1.53
N GLN A 71 1.59 3.26 -2.74
CA GLN A 71 2.89 3.01 -3.37
C GLN A 71 4.01 3.87 -2.78
N THR A 72 3.75 5.15 -2.49
CA THR A 72 4.80 6.14 -2.22
C THR A 72 4.92 6.57 -0.77
N GLU A 73 3.89 6.33 0.05
CA GLU A 73 3.86 6.78 1.44
C GLU A 73 4.03 5.61 2.42
N PRO A 74 5.20 5.43 3.05
CA PRO A 74 5.42 4.35 4.02
C PRO A 74 4.48 4.38 5.22
N GLY A 75 3.99 5.56 5.58
CA GLY A 75 3.11 5.77 6.72
C GLY A 75 1.61 5.59 6.41
N VAL A 76 1.21 5.50 5.15
CA VAL A 76 -0.15 5.11 4.74
C VAL A 76 -0.20 3.58 4.71
N LEU A 77 -0.83 2.98 5.72
CA LEU A 77 -0.82 1.52 5.92
C LEU A 77 -1.98 0.83 5.19
N THR A 78 -3.13 1.48 5.15
CA THR A 78 -4.34 0.97 4.48
C THR A 78 -5.08 2.13 3.84
N MET A 79 -5.60 1.90 2.64
CA MET A 79 -6.53 2.79 1.96
C MET A 79 -7.43 1.90 1.09
N TYR A 80 -8.52 1.40 1.70
CA TYR A 80 -9.42 0.44 1.07
C TYR A 80 -10.81 1.03 0.92
N ALA A 81 -11.16 1.38 -0.30
CA ALA A 81 -12.43 2.01 -0.64
C ALA A 81 -13.43 0.99 -1.13
N VAL A 82 -14.68 1.11 -0.66
CA VAL A 82 -15.81 0.31 -1.10
C VAL A 82 -17.02 1.21 -1.35
N ALA A 83 -17.84 0.88 -2.33
CA ALA A 83 -19.11 1.51 -2.57
C ALA A 83 -20.26 0.60 -2.09
N ASP A 84 -21.35 1.18 -1.65
CA ASP A 84 -22.58 0.44 -1.36
C ASP A 84 -23.15 -0.15 -2.66
N LYS A 85 -23.67 -1.38 -2.59
CA LYS A 85 -24.20 -2.08 -3.78
C LYS A 85 -25.51 -1.48 -4.30
N ASP A 86 -26.32 -0.98 -3.39
CA ASP A 86 -27.63 -0.42 -3.71
C ASP A 86 -27.54 1.08 -4.00
N ASP A 87 -26.46 1.72 -3.56
CA ASP A 87 -26.19 3.15 -3.75
C ASP A 87 -24.69 3.39 -4.05
N PRO A 88 -24.26 3.24 -5.30
CA PRO A 88 -22.83 3.38 -5.68
C PRO A 88 -22.22 4.75 -5.37
N CYS A 89 -23.04 5.78 -5.13
CA CYS A 89 -22.59 7.10 -4.72
C CYS A 89 -22.26 7.19 -3.21
N SER A 90 -22.59 6.16 -2.41
CA SER A 90 -22.22 6.04 -1.01
C SER A 90 -20.94 5.22 -0.88
N ILE A 91 -19.83 5.90 -0.61
CA ILE A 91 -18.48 5.32 -0.55
C ILE A 91 -17.99 5.34 0.89
N THR A 92 -17.39 4.24 1.33
CA THR A 92 -16.69 4.16 2.62
C THR A 92 -15.23 3.77 2.35
N ILE A 93 -14.28 4.51 2.94
CA ILE A 93 -12.85 4.20 2.85
C ILE A 93 -12.38 3.83 4.25
N LEU A 94 -11.80 2.63 4.40
CA LEU A 94 -11.00 2.30 5.57
C LEU A 94 -9.58 2.80 5.34
N GLU A 95 -9.17 3.74 6.19
CA GLU A 95 -7.83 4.35 6.16
C GLU A 95 -7.09 4.02 7.46
N THR A 96 -5.81 3.66 7.33
CA THR A 96 -4.95 3.52 8.50
C THR A 96 -3.61 4.19 8.25
N TYR A 97 -3.14 4.96 9.25
CA TYR A 97 -1.89 5.67 9.21
C TYR A 97 -1.00 5.25 10.37
N ALA A 98 0.30 5.13 10.12
CA ALA A 98 1.26 4.65 11.11
C ALA A 98 1.27 5.49 12.39
N ASP A 99 1.15 6.80 12.25
CA ASP A 99 1.13 7.80 13.32
C ASP A 99 0.46 9.10 12.85
N GLN A 100 0.34 10.07 13.74
CA GLN A 100 -0.22 11.39 13.44
C GLN A 100 0.62 12.16 12.39
N GLU A 101 1.94 11.94 12.39
CA GLU A 101 2.84 12.60 11.45
C GLU A 101 2.67 12.05 10.03
N ALA A 102 2.48 10.74 9.89
CA ALA A 102 2.14 10.11 8.61
C ALA A 102 0.86 10.68 8.01
N TYR A 103 -0.17 10.86 8.85
CA TYR A 103 -1.41 11.52 8.42
C TYR A 103 -1.17 12.97 7.97
N ARG A 104 -0.40 13.76 8.73
CA ARG A 104 -0.08 15.14 8.34
C ARG A 104 0.66 15.21 7.01
N ARG A 105 1.62 14.30 6.78
CA ARG A 105 2.34 14.20 5.49
C ARG A 105 1.40 13.84 4.35
N HIS A 106 0.51 12.86 4.59
CA HIS A 106 -0.46 12.44 3.59
C HIS A 106 -1.34 13.60 3.12
N ILE A 107 -1.99 14.32 4.05
CA ILE A 107 -2.88 15.43 3.67
C ILE A 107 -2.14 16.62 3.07
N ALA A 108 -0.83 16.75 3.27
CA ALA A 108 0.01 17.77 2.64
C ALA A 108 0.61 17.32 1.30
N SER A 109 0.49 16.05 0.94
CA SER A 109 1.08 15.50 -0.29
C SER A 109 0.42 16.08 -1.54
N GLU A 110 1.18 16.16 -2.64
CA GLU A 110 0.70 16.70 -3.91
C GLU A 110 -0.49 15.89 -4.44
N HIS A 111 -0.42 14.56 -4.40
CA HIS A 111 -1.50 13.70 -4.90
C HIS A 111 -2.77 13.81 -4.06
N PHE A 112 -2.67 13.96 -2.72
CA PHE A 112 -3.85 14.22 -1.89
C PHE A 112 -4.45 15.60 -2.19
N GLN A 113 -3.64 16.64 -2.34
CA GLN A 113 -4.13 17.98 -2.67
C GLN A 113 -4.78 18.01 -4.07
N LYS A 114 -4.22 17.31 -5.05
CA LYS A 114 -4.85 17.13 -6.37
C LYS A 114 -6.23 16.48 -6.24
N TYR A 115 -6.31 15.36 -5.51
CA TYR A 115 -7.58 14.68 -5.24
C TYR A 115 -8.58 15.63 -4.57
N LYS A 116 -8.19 16.25 -3.45
CA LYS A 116 -9.08 17.12 -2.67
C LYS A 116 -9.62 18.28 -3.50
N GLN A 117 -8.75 18.99 -4.24
CA GLN A 117 -9.16 20.13 -5.05
C GLN A 117 -9.99 19.71 -6.26
N GLY A 118 -9.64 18.57 -6.87
CA GLY A 118 -10.37 18.05 -8.02
C GLY A 118 -11.76 17.54 -7.68
N THR A 119 -11.99 17.06 -6.45
CA THR A 119 -13.24 16.39 -6.08
C THR A 119 -14.17 17.18 -5.17
N ILE A 120 -13.74 18.32 -4.62
CA ILE A 120 -14.51 19.07 -3.62
C ILE A 120 -15.93 19.44 -4.09
N HIS A 121 -16.12 19.71 -5.37
CA HIS A 121 -17.40 20.06 -5.97
C HIS A 121 -18.26 18.83 -6.32
N MET A 122 -17.68 17.64 -6.26
CA MET A 122 -18.33 16.36 -6.58
C MET A 122 -18.94 15.70 -5.33
N VAL A 123 -18.60 16.19 -4.12
CA VAL A 123 -18.94 15.55 -2.86
C VAL A 123 -20.07 16.31 -2.17
N ASP A 124 -21.21 15.65 -1.98
CA ASP A 124 -22.36 16.19 -1.26
C ASP A 124 -22.14 16.17 0.26
N SER A 125 -21.46 15.14 0.78
CA SER A 125 -21.11 15.06 2.20
C SER A 125 -19.87 14.20 2.44
N LEU A 126 -19.15 14.54 3.51
CA LEU A 126 -17.98 13.81 4.02
C LEU A 126 -18.07 13.71 5.54
N VAL A 127 -17.98 12.50 6.07
CA VAL A 127 -17.86 12.23 7.50
C VAL A 127 -16.58 11.45 7.75
N LEU A 128 -15.78 11.90 8.72
CA LEU A 128 -14.52 11.25 9.12
C LEU A 128 -14.70 10.70 10.53
N ASP A 129 -14.84 9.38 10.64
CA ASP A 129 -15.00 8.68 11.92
C ASP A 129 -13.70 8.01 12.32
N ASP A 130 -13.02 8.54 13.34
CA ASP A 130 -11.89 7.86 13.96
C ASP A 130 -12.39 6.70 14.81
N VAL A 131 -11.86 5.50 14.58
CA VAL A 131 -12.35 4.26 15.16
C VAL A 131 -11.22 3.46 15.80
N THR A 132 -11.58 2.53 16.69
CA THR A 132 -10.62 1.62 17.33
C THR A 132 -10.81 0.20 16.80
N PRO A 133 -9.74 -0.48 16.34
CA PRO A 133 -9.83 -1.87 15.90
C PRO A 133 -10.23 -2.77 17.08
N LEU A 134 -11.21 -3.66 16.86
CA LEU A 134 -11.59 -4.67 17.87
C LEU A 134 -10.45 -5.66 18.13
N ASN A 135 -9.68 -5.96 17.12
CA ASN A 135 -8.49 -6.82 17.23
C ASN A 135 -7.29 -6.16 16.55
N PRO A 136 -6.47 -5.39 17.30
CA PRO A 136 -5.34 -4.65 16.73
C PRO A 136 -4.19 -5.56 16.23
N LYS A 137 -4.23 -6.86 16.52
CA LYS A 137 -3.26 -7.82 15.96
C LYS A 137 -3.61 -8.22 14.53
N ASN A 138 -4.88 -8.11 14.12
CA ASN A 138 -5.28 -8.35 12.75
C ASN A 138 -4.88 -7.13 11.90
N LYS A 139 -4.14 -7.40 10.82
CA LYS A 139 -3.67 -6.36 9.90
C LYS A 139 -4.22 -6.63 8.52
N ILE A 140 -4.57 -5.56 7.84
CA ILE A 140 -4.89 -5.60 6.41
C ILE A 140 -3.56 -5.46 5.66
N VAL A 141 -3.29 -6.42 4.79
CA VAL A 141 -2.15 -6.34 3.88
C VAL A 141 -2.67 -5.83 2.55
N ASN A 142 -2.17 -4.67 2.13
CA ASN A 142 -2.49 -4.11 0.82
C ASN A 142 -1.45 -4.57 -0.19
N PHE A 143 -1.90 -4.91 -1.37
CA PHE A 143 -1.07 -5.08 -2.55
C PHE A 143 -1.81 -4.46 -3.74
N ILE A 144 -1.06 -3.97 -4.70
CA ILE A 144 -1.59 -3.45 -5.95
C ILE A 144 -1.20 -4.45 -7.02
N GLU A 145 -2.20 -5.04 -7.68
CA GLU A 145 -1.94 -5.92 -8.82
C GLU A 145 -1.47 -5.06 -10.00
N SER A 146 -0.39 -5.48 -10.65
CA SER A 146 0.03 -4.89 -11.92
C SER A 146 -0.90 -5.40 -13.02
N GLU A 147 -1.44 -4.50 -13.83
CA GLU A 147 -2.16 -4.83 -15.07
C GLU A 147 -1.26 -5.56 -16.07
#